data_db31459b8bd70446ab4759faa9ab3cc6
#
_entry.id   db31459b8bd70446ab4759faa9ab3cc6
#
_cell.length_a   1.000
_cell.length_b   1.000
_cell.length_c   1.000
_cell.angle_alpha   90.00
_cell.angle_beta   90.00
_cell.angle_gamma   90.00
#
_symmetry.space_group_name_H-M   'P 1'
#
loop_
_entity.id
_entity.type
_entity.pdbx_description
1 polymer ?
#
loop_
_entity_poly.entity_id
_entity_poly.type
_entity_poly.pdbx_seq_one_letter_code
_entity_poly.pdbx_strand_id
1 'polypeptide(L)'
;MLFRGSTGRVAHECILDLRPLKRDAGIDVDDIAKRLMDYGFHAPTVSWPVAGTVMVEPTESESLAELDRFADALVAIREEIRAIEAGTSDPQNNPLKRAPHTLAAVTADDLDRPYSRQQAAFPMEGQQESKIWPAVARIDNAFGDRNLVCTCPSVEAVAVAA
;
A
#
# COMPACT_ATOMS: atom_id res chain seq x y z
N MET A 1 -2.38 -16.77 -6.09
CA MET A 1 -0.91 -16.92 -6.18
C MET A 1 -0.55 -17.49 -7.54
N LEU A 2 0.37 -16.86 -8.24
CA LEU A 2 0.93 -17.29 -9.53
C LEU A 2 2.24 -18.07 -9.34
N PHE A 3 2.65 -18.80 -10.37
CA PHE A 3 3.97 -19.48 -10.43
C PHE A 3 4.29 -20.38 -9.24
N ARG A 4 3.41 -21.33 -8.97
CA ARG A 4 3.64 -22.37 -7.95
C ARG A 4 4.30 -23.59 -8.54
N GLY A 5 5.19 -24.25 -7.76
CA GLY A 5 5.72 -25.57 -8.09
C GLY A 5 4.66 -26.66 -8.09
N SER A 6 5.01 -27.87 -8.50
CA SER A 6 4.13 -29.03 -8.55
C SER A 6 3.50 -29.41 -7.20
N THR A 7 4.15 -29.05 -6.09
CA THR A 7 3.66 -29.23 -4.71
C THR A 7 2.72 -28.12 -4.25
N GLY A 8 2.44 -27.11 -5.08
CA GLY A 8 1.67 -25.92 -4.71
C GLY A 8 2.43 -24.88 -3.90
N ARG A 9 3.71 -25.10 -3.64
CA ARG A 9 4.60 -24.20 -2.89
C ARG A 9 5.37 -23.27 -3.83
N VAL A 10 5.88 -22.17 -3.28
CA VAL A 10 6.82 -21.24 -3.90
C VAL A 10 8.19 -21.38 -3.24
N ALA A 11 9.23 -20.80 -3.82
CA ALA A 11 10.57 -20.75 -3.22
C ALA A 11 10.64 -19.64 -2.15
N HIS A 12 11.45 -18.60 -2.38
CA HIS A 12 11.64 -17.49 -1.43
C HIS A 12 10.68 -16.31 -1.64
N GLU A 13 9.98 -16.28 -2.77
CA GLU A 13 9.03 -15.22 -3.12
C GLU A 13 7.69 -15.78 -3.59
N CYS A 14 6.63 -15.01 -3.44
CA CYS A 14 5.35 -15.35 -4.00
C CYS A 14 4.71 -14.18 -4.75
N ILE A 15 4.02 -14.48 -5.84
CA ILE A 15 3.34 -13.50 -6.67
C ILE A 15 1.84 -13.64 -6.48
N LEU A 16 1.22 -12.61 -5.92
CA LEU A 16 -0.22 -12.54 -5.71
C LEU A 16 -0.87 -11.78 -6.86
N ASP A 17 -1.82 -12.41 -7.52
CA ASP A 17 -2.59 -11.82 -8.61
C ASP A 17 -3.76 -10.99 -8.05
N LEU A 18 -3.67 -9.67 -8.19
CA LEU A 18 -4.68 -8.73 -7.70
C LEU A 18 -5.58 -8.19 -8.82
N ARG A 19 -5.35 -8.58 -10.08
CA ARG A 19 -6.15 -8.14 -11.23
C ARG A 19 -7.65 -8.44 -11.11
N PRO A 20 -8.10 -9.57 -10.49
CA PRO A 20 -9.52 -9.78 -10.24
C PRO A 20 -10.14 -8.67 -9.38
N LEU A 21 -9.44 -8.15 -8.37
CA LEU A 21 -9.94 -7.10 -7.48
C LEU A 21 -10.14 -5.77 -8.21
N LYS A 22 -9.27 -5.47 -9.18
CA LYS A 22 -9.44 -4.31 -10.05
C LYS A 22 -10.70 -4.43 -10.91
N ARG A 23 -10.94 -5.61 -11.48
CA ARG A 23 -12.12 -5.88 -12.31
C ARG A 23 -13.42 -5.79 -11.52
N ASP A 24 -13.43 -6.38 -10.32
CA ASP A 24 -14.66 -6.63 -9.57
C ASP A 24 -15.00 -5.47 -8.61
N ALA A 25 -14.01 -4.76 -8.07
CA ALA A 25 -14.19 -3.67 -7.09
C ALA A 25 -13.52 -2.34 -7.51
N GLY A 26 -12.84 -2.29 -8.65
CA GLY A 26 -12.09 -1.11 -9.07
C GLY A 26 -10.83 -0.82 -8.23
N ILE A 27 -10.42 -1.75 -7.38
CA ILE A 27 -9.24 -1.63 -6.50
C ILE A 27 -8.04 -2.24 -7.20
N ASP A 28 -7.05 -1.44 -7.52
CA ASP A 28 -5.84 -1.90 -8.17
C ASP A 28 -4.67 -2.17 -7.19
N VAL A 29 -3.58 -2.62 -7.76
CA VAL A 29 -2.40 -3.00 -6.99
C VAL A 29 -1.81 -1.84 -6.18
N ASP A 30 -1.86 -0.61 -6.72
CA ASP A 30 -1.36 0.57 -6.02
C ASP A 30 -2.21 0.92 -4.80
N ASP A 31 -3.53 0.73 -4.88
CA ASP A 31 -4.44 0.95 -3.76
C ASP A 31 -4.09 0.03 -2.59
N ILE A 32 -3.85 -1.25 -2.89
CA ILE A 32 -3.48 -2.26 -1.88
C ILE A 32 -2.10 -1.98 -1.30
N ALA A 33 -1.12 -1.67 -2.14
CA ALA A 33 0.23 -1.31 -1.71
C ALA A 33 0.23 -0.08 -0.79
N LYS A 34 -0.51 0.96 -1.15
CA LYS A 34 -0.67 2.16 -0.32
C LYS A 34 -1.39 1.86 0.99
N ARG A 35 -2.41 1.00 0.96
CA ARG A 35 -3.14 0.61 2.18
C ARG A 35 -2.27 -0.21 3.13
N LEU A 36 -1.39 -1.07 2.65
CA LEU A 36 -0.41 -1.80 3.46
C LEU A 36 0.49 -0.86 4.28
N MET A 37 0.79 0.34 3.78
CA MET A 37 1.54 1.35 4.54
C MET A 37 0.77 1.80 5.80
N ASP A 38 -0.57 1.90 5.74
CA ASP A 38 -1.38 2.20 6.91
C ASP A 38 -1.35 1.05 7.95
N TYR A 39 -1.17 -0.18 7.49
CA TYR A 39 -0.96 -1.36 8.33
C TYR A 39 0.48 -1.47 8.87
N GLY A 40 1.36 -0.51 8.53
CA GLY A 40 2.74 -0.45 9.00
C GLY A 40 3.71 -1.35 8.24
N PHE A 41 3.38 -1.69 6.99
CA PHE A 41 4.27 -2.45 6.11
C PHE A 41 4.86 -1.57 5.02
N HIS A 42 6.13 -1.81 4.71
CA HIS A 42 6.67 -1.38 3.44
C HIS A 42 5.99 -2.18 2.32
N ALA A 43 5.41 -1.48 1.35
CA ALA A 43 4.66 -2.15 0.29
C ALA A 43 5.56 -3.10 -0.51
N PRO A 44 5.07 -4.31 -0.84
CA PRO A 44 5.79 -5.22 -1.72
C PRO A 44 6.00 -4.62 -3.12
N THR A 45 6.92 -5.19 -3.89
CA THR A 45 7.12 -4.81 -5.29
C THR A 45 5.84 -5.00 -6.09
N VAL A 46 5.40 -3.93 -6.76
CA VAL A 46 4.15 -3.93 -7.53
C VAL A 46 4.41 -4.08 -9.03
N SER A 47 3.48 -4.77 -9.71
CA SER A 47 3.49 -4.92 -11.19
C SER A 47 4.77 -5.53 -11.77
N TRP A 48 5.44 -6.36 -11.00
CA TRP A 48 6.63 -7.09 -11.41
C TRP A 48 6.59 -8.55 -10.89
N PRO A 49 6.95 -9.55 -11.68
CA PRO A 49 7.24 -9.51 -13.12
C PRO A 49 5.98 -9.39 -13.99
N VAL A 50 4.79 -9.41 -13.40
CA VAL A 50 3.50 -9.34 -14.09
C VAL A 50 2.74 -8.09 -13.66
N ALA A 51 2.25 -7.33 -14.62
CA ALA A 51 1.44 -6.13 -14.34
C ALA A 51 0.18 -6.47 -13.50
N GLY A 52 -0.11 -5.65 -12.50
CA GLY A 52 -1.26 -5.81 -11.61
C GLY A 52 -1.11 -6.92 -10.56
N THR A 53 0.14 -7.31 -10.26
CA THR A 53 0.47 -8.25 -9.19
C THR A 53 1.33 -7.59 -8.12
N VAL A 54 1.46 -8.23 -6.96
CA VAL A 54 2.48 -7.92 -5.96
C VAL A 54 3.39 -9.13 -5.77
N MET A 55 4.69 -8.87 -5.64
CA MET A 55 5.70 -9.86 -5.33
C MET A 55 6.09 -9.71 -3.86
N VAL A 56 5.77 -10.71 -3.07
CA VAL A 56 6.06 -10.75 -1.64
C VAL A 56 7.28 -11.64 -1.42
N GLU A 57 8.31 -11.07 -0.84
CA GLU A 57 9.57 -11.74 -0.52
C GLU A 57 9.91 -11.48 0.96
N PRO A 58 9.38 -12.31 1.87
CA PRO A 58 9.80 -12.24 3.27
C PRO A 58 11.24 -12.75 3.40
N THR A 59 12.03 -12.07 4.22
CA THR A 59 13.38 -12.56 4.52
C THR A 59 13.32 -13.68 5.55
N GLU A 60 14.37 -14.51 5.62
CA GLU A 60 14.51 -15.56 6.64
C GLU A 60 14.69 -15.02 8.06
N SER A 61 14.95 -13.72 8.21
CA SER A 61 15.06 -13.06 9.51
C SER A 61 13.72 -12.59 10.09
N GLU A 62 12.64 -12.64 9.30
CA GLU A 62 11.31 -12.26 9.78
C GLU A 62 10.77 -13.27 10.78
N SER A 63 10.17 -12.76 11.85
CA SER A 63 9.52 -13.60 12.86
C SER A 63 8.20 -14.17 12.32
N LEU A 64 7.78 -15.34 12.86
CA LEU A 64 6.48 -15.90 12.52
C LEU A 64 5.33 -14.91 12.83
N ALA A 65 5.43 -14.21 13.96
CA ALA A 65 4.43 -13.21 14.35
C ALA A 65 4.31 -12.07 13.32
N GLU A 66 5.43 -11.64 12.71
CA GLU A 66 5.41 -10.62 11.67
C GLU A 66 4.84 -11.16 10.35
N LEU A 67 5.12 -12.40 10.01
CA LEU A 67 4.52 -13.07 8.85
C LEU A 67 3.00 -13.22 9.00
N ASP A 68 2.55 -13.62 10.19
CA ASP A 68 1.13 -13.72 10.52
C ASP A 68 0.45 -12.35 10.47
N ARG A 69 1.09 -11.32 11.04
CA ARG A 69 0.60 -9.93 10.99
C ARG A 69 0.44 -9.43 9.54
N PHE A 70 1.36 -9.77 8.65
CA PHE A 70 1.26 -9.43 7.23
C PHE A 70 0.09 -10.16 6.56
N ALA A 71 -0.09 -11.45 6.84
CA ALA A 71 -1.22 -12.22 6.33
C ALA A 71 -2.56 -11.66 6.82
N ASP A 72 -2.66 -11.30 8.10
CA ASP A 72 -3.84 -10.69 8.70
C ASP A 72 -4.16 -9.32 8.08
N ALA A 73 -3.14 -8.50 7.78
CA ALA A 73 -3.32 -7.25 7.07
C ALA A 73 -3.91 -7.47 5.66
N LEU A 74 -3.43 -8.46 4.92
CA LEU A 74 -4.00 -8.80 3.61
C LEU A 74 -5.45 -9.31 3.71
N VAL A 75 -5.77 -10.08 4.74
CA VAL A 75 -7.15 -10.53 5.01
C VAL A 75 -8.04 -9.34 5.34
N ALA A 76 -7.59 -8.43 6.22
CA ALA A 76 -8.35 -7.23 6.58
C ALA A 76 -8.58 -6.31 5.35
N ILE A 77 -7.56 -6.09 4.52
CA ILE A 77 -7.69 -5.37 3.24
C ILE A 77 -8.72 -6.07 2.32
N ARG A 78 -8.74 -7.39 2.29
CA ARG A 78 -9.73 -8.14 1.50
C ARG A 78 -11.16 -7.91 2.02
N GLU A 79 -11.36 -7.79 3.32
CA GLU A 79 -12.67 -7.44 3.90
C GLU A 79 -13.08 -5.99 3.55
N GLU A 80 -12.15 -5.02 3.56
CA GLU A 80 -12.42 -3.66 3.08
C GLU A 80 -12.88 -3.68 1.60
N ILE A 81 -12.28 -4.51 0.76
CA ILE A 81 -12.67 -4.67 -0.65
C ILE A 81 -14.05 -5.32 -0.76
N ARG A 82 -14.37 -6.32 0.09
CA ARG A 82 -15.71 -6.95 0.12
C ARG A 82 -16.80 -5.94 0.47
N ALA A 83 -16.53 -4.98 1.34
CA ALA A 83 -17.46 -3.91 1.65
C ALA A 83 -17.77 -3.03 0.42
N ILE A 84 -16.78 -2.81 -0.45
CA ILE A 84 -16.98 -2.12 -1.73
C ILE A 84 -17.80 -2.98 -2.70
N GLU A 85 -17.47 -4.25 -2.85
CA GLU A 85 -18.20 -5.21 -3.70
C GLU A 85 -19.67 -5.33 -3.27
N ALA A 86 -19.95 -5.27 -1.97
CA ALA A 86 -21.29 -5.32 -1.40
C ALA A 86 -22.04 -3.97 -1.45
N GLY A 87 -21.40 -2.88 -1.92
CA GLY A 87 -21.99 -1.54 -1.96
C GLY A 87 -22.16 -0.87 -0.59
N THR A 88 -21.53 -1.38 0.47
CA THR A 88 -21.54 -0.81 1.82
C THR A 88 -20.42 0.20 2.06
N SER A 89 -19.45 0.27 1.16
CA SER A 89 -18.38 1.28 1.14
C SER A 89 -18.35 1.97 -0.22
N ASP A 90 -18.10 3.28 -0.22
CA ASP A 90 -18.02 4.07 -1.46
C ASP A 90 -16.87 3.59 -2.35
N PRO A 91 -17.09 3.34 -3.64
CA PRO A 91 -16.06 2.80 -4.54
C PRO A 91 -14.93 3.78 -4.85
N GLN A 92 -15.11 5.09 -4.65
CA GLN A 92 -14.11 6.13 -4.95
C GLN A 92 -13.58 6.82 -3.71
N ASN A 93 -14.34 6.87 -2.62
CA ASN A 93 -13.97 7.53 -1.36
C ASN A 93 -13.98 6.53 -0.20
N ASN A 94 -12.97 5.69 -0.13
CA ASN A 94 -12.81 4.62 0.85
C ASN A 94 -11.35 4.55 1.35
N PRO A 95 -11.05 3.79 2.42
CA PRO A 95 -9.70 3.72 2.97
C PRO A 95 -8.63 3.30 1.97
N LEU A 96 -8.92 2.39 1.03
CA LEU A 96 -7.93 1.95 0.03
C LEU A 96 -7.62 3.06 -0.99
N LYS A 97 -8.65 3.74 -1.51
CA LYS A 97 -8.49 4.83 -2.49
C LYS A 97 -7.80 6.05 -1.89
N ARG A 98 -7.92 6.25 -0.58
CA ARG A 98 -7.35 7.40 0.14
C ARG A 98 -6.04 7.10 0.86
N ALA A 99 -5.64 5.84 0.94
CA ALA A 99 -4.35 5.44 1.52
C ALA A 99 -3.16 6.01 0.72
N PRO A 100 -2.01 6.26 1.37
CA PRO A 100 -1.78 6.10 2.78
C PRO A 100 -2.25 7.32 3.61
N HIS A 101 -2.55 7.09 4.89
CA HIS A 101 -3.05 8.13 5.80
C HIS A 101 -1.91 8.66 6.67
N THR A 102 -1.43 9.86 6.38
CA THR A 102 -0.43 10.55 7.20
C THR A 102 -1.03 11.06 8.51
N LEU A 103 -0.19 11.32 9.52
CA LEU A 103 -0.62 11.96 10.76
C LEU A 103 -1.38 13.27 10.47
N ALA A 104 -0.82 14.12 9.61
CA ALA A 104 -1.46 15.38 9.23
C ALA A 104 -2.86 15.17 8.63
N ALA A 105 -3.02 14.18 7.75
CA ALA A 105 -4.32 13.89 7.13
C ALA A 105 -5.36 13.38 8.14
N VAL A 106 -4.95 12.62 9.16
CA VAL A 106 -5.85 12.06 10.17
C VAL A 106 -6.24 13.09 11.23
N THR A 107 -5.34 14.02 11.54
CA THR A 107 -5.56 15.05 12.57
C THR A 107 -6.18 16.34 12.03
N ALA A 108 -6.35 16.48 10.71
CA ALA A 108 -7.01 17.62 10.11
C ALA A 108 -8.46 17.77 10.61
N ASP A 109 -8.89 19.01 10.86
CA ASP A 109 -10.24 19.30 11.37
C ASP A 109 -11.33 18.95 10.35
N ASP A 110 -11.01 19.08 9.06
CA ASP A 110 -11.87 18.89 7.90
C ASP A 110 -11.76 17.49 7.27
N LEU A 111 -11.61 16.45 8.08
CA LEU A 111 -11.59 15.08 7.57
C LEU A 111 -12.94 14.72 6.91
N ASP A 112 -13.12 15.15 5.67
CA ASP A 112 -14.30 14.84 4.85
C ASP A 112 -14.18 13.46 4.19
N ARG A 113 -14.46 12.41 4.98
CA ARG A 113 -14.39 11.01 4.52
C ARG A 113 -15.51 10.17 5.15
N PRO A 114 -16.09 9.22 4.41
CA PRO A 114 -17.21 8.39 4.91
C PRO A 114 -16.73 7.24 5.83
N TYR A 115 -15.55 7.36 6.42
CA TYR A 115 -14.99 6.39 7.37
C TYR A 115 -14.28 7.10 8.53
N SER A 116 -14.11 6.40 9.66
CA SER A 116 -13.56 6.98 10.88
C SER A 116 -12.05 7.21 10.81
N ARG A 117 -11.55 8.14 11.66
CA ARG A 117 -10.11 8.32 11.88
C ARG A 117 -9.44 7.04 12.39
N GLN A 118 -10.15 6.26 13.22
CA GLN A 118 -9.69 4.96 13.70
C GLN A 118 -9.45 4.01 12.52
N GLN A 119 -10.41 3.88 11.64
CA GLN A 119 -10.29 3.02 10.45
C GLN A 119 -9.20 3.50 9.49
N ALA A 120 -9.00 4.82 9.37
CA ALA A 120 -7.92 5.39 8.56
C ALA A 120 -6.54 5.04 9.12
N ALA A 121 -6.32 5.33 10.41
CA ALA A 121 -5.00 5.31 11.03
C ALA A 121 -4.62 3.98 11.67
N PHE A 122 -5.58 3.28 12.27
CA PHE A 122 -5.36 2.09 13.09
C PHE A 122 -6.28 0.95 12.66
N PRO A 123 -6.10 0.44 11.43
CA PRO A 123 -6.98 -0.59 10.87
C PRO A 123 -6.86 -1.96 11.56
N MET A 124 -5.81 -2.18 12.38
CA MET A 124 -5.64 -3.38 13.19
C MET A 124 -5.69 -3.05 14.67
N GLU A 125 -6.17 -4.02 15.48
CA GLU A 125 -6.15 -3.93 16.93
C GLU A 125 -4.71 -3.86 17.46
N GLY A 126 -4.48 -3.05 18.50
CA GLY A 126 -3.15 -2.87 19.11
C GLY A 126 -2.16 -2.03 18.31
N GLN A 127 -2.50 -1.60 17.10
CA GLN A 127 -1.59 -0.85 16.23
C GLN A 127 -1.23 0.54 16.77
N GLN A 128 -2.02 1.10 17.69
CA GLN A 128 -1.74 2.41 18.29
C GLN A 128 -0.40 2.47 19.00
N GLU A 129 0.02 1.37 19.63
CA GLU A 129 1.25 1.30 20.42
C GLU A 129 2.53 1.29 19.56
N SER A 130 2.41 0.82 18.30
CA SER A 130 3.54 0.64 17.39
C SER A 130 3.31 1.27 16.01
N LYS A 131 2.49 2.32 15.94
CA LYS A 131 2.13 2.96 14.67
C LYS A 131 3.33 3.56 13.97
N ILE A 132 3.59 3.10 12.75
CA ILE A 132 4.48 3.76 11.79
C ILE A 132 3.64 4.63 10.89
N TRP A 133 3.83 5.95 10.96
CA TRP A 133 3.08 6.90 10.15
C TRP A 133 3.69 7.03 8.76
N PRO A 134 2.89 6.89 7.69
CA PRO A 134 3.34 7.25 6.35
C PRO A 134 3.77 8.73 6.31
N ALA A 135 4.94 8.99 5.74
CA ALA A 135 5.49 10.36 5.67
C ALA A 135 4.75 11.22 4.63
N VAL A 136 4.19 10.61 3.60
CA VAL A 136 3.56 11.28 2.46
C VAL A 136 2.21 10.63 2.18
N ALA A 137 1.17 11.43 1.92
CA ALA A 137 -0.12 10.96 1.44
C ALA A 137 -0.02 10.49 -0.03
N ARG A 138 -1.13 10.05 -0.61
CA ARG A 138 -1.15 9.60 -1.99
C ARG A 138 -0.70 10.71 -2.94
N ILE A 139 0.28 10.37 -3.77
CA ILE A 139 0.81 11.24 -4.83
C ILE A 139 0.33 10.75 -6.20
N ASP A 140 0.29 11.66 -7.17
CA ASP A 140 0.11 11.33 -8.58
C ASP A 140 1.46 10.97 -9.19
N ASN A 141 1.77 9.67 -9.19
CA ASN A 141 3.04 9.15 -9.73
C ASN A 141 3.18 9.49 -11.23
N ALA A 142 2.09 9.37 -11.99
CA ALA A 142 2.13 9.64 -13.44
C ALA A 142 2.41 11.11 -13.74
N PHE A 143 1.89 12.03 -12.94
CA PHE A 143 2.22 13.44 -13.04
C PHE A 143 3.68 13.68 -12.67
N GLY A 144 4.15 13.12 -11.54
CA GLY A 144 5.53 13.26 -11.06
C GLY A 144 6.54 12.78 -12.10
N ASP A 145 6.32 11.61 -12.68
CA ASP A 145 7.20 11.03 -13.69
C ASP A 145 7.30 11.88 -14.98
N ARG A 146 6.24 12.60 -15.31
CA ARG A 146 6.19 13.48 -16.51
C ARG A 146 6.66 14.90 -16.23
N ASN A 147 6.72 15.30 -14.96
CA ASN A 147 7.04 16.67 -14.55
C ASN A 147 8.20 16.66 -13.56
N LEU A 148 9.34 16.13 -14.00
CA LEU A 148 10.53 16.07 -13.18
C LEU A 148 11.01 17.47 -12.83
N VAL A 149 11.26 17.72 -11.53
CA VAL A 149 11.87 18.94 -11.03
C VAL A 149 13.25 18.60 -10.44
N CYS A 150 14.30 19.03 -11.11
CA CYS A 150 15.67 18.90 -10.62
C CYS A 150 16.08 20.20 -9.93
N THR A 151 16.41 20.13 -8.64
CA THR A 151 16.95 21.25 -7.85
C THR A 151 18.46 21.14 -7.64
N CYS A 152 19.12 20.16 -8.26
CA CYS A 152 20.56 20.01 -8.19
C CYS A 152 21.25 21.16 -8.90
N PRO A 153 22.33 21.74 -8.34
CA PRO A 153 23.14 22.72 -9.05
C PRO A 153 23.74 22.09 -10.31
N SER A 154 23.95 22.90 -11.34
CA SER A 154 24.60 22.41 -12.56
C SER A 154 26.04 21.95 -12.28
N VAL A 155 26.58 21.09 -13.15
CA VAL A 155 27.96 20.60 -13.01
C VAL A 155 28.95 21.77 -13.01
N GLU A 156 28.69 22.79 -13.81
CA GLU A 156 29.50 24.01 -13.89
C GLU A 156 29.47 24.78 -12.57
N ALA A 157 28.31 24.90 -11.92
CA ALA A 157 28.19 25.57 -10.63
C ALA A 157 28.94 24.85 -9.51
N VAL A 158 29.00 23.51 -9.55
CA VAL A 158 29.77 22.70 -8.59
C VAL A 158 31.27 22.80 -8.89
N ALA A 159 31.68 22.78 -10.16
CA ALA A 159 33.09 22.87 -10.57
C ALA A 159 33.73 24.21 -10.21
N VAL A 160 32.96 25.29 -10.13
CA VAL A 160 33.47 26.64 -9.71
C VAL A 160 33.62 26.72 -8.21
N ALA A 161 32.96 25.89 -7.42
CA ALA A 161 33.02 25.88 -5.94
C ALA A 161 34.11 24.96 -5.38
N ALA A 162 34.82 24.21 -6.20
CA ALA A 162 35.92 23.32 -5.86
C ALA A 162 37.28 23.95 -6.16
#